data_bc128fc4351afe05f6091a7721e76a41
#
_entry.id   bc128fc4351afe05f6091a7721e76a41
#
_cell.length_a   1.000
_cell.length_b   1.000
_cell.length_c   1.000
_cell.angle_alpha   90.00
_cell.angle_beta   90.00
_cell.angle_gamma   90.00
#
_symmetry.space_group_name_H-M   'P 1'
#
loop_
_entity.id
_entity.type
_entity.pdbx_description
1 polymer ?
#
loop_
_entity_poly.entity_id
_entity_poly.type
_entity_poly.pdbx_seq_one_letter_code
_entity_poly.pdbx_strand_id
1 'polypeptide(L)'
;MVRRALMVVEPVVTQAQVPPGMLGPDPVNFEVRCFVVAGMGGVVLVDTGTPGSAEAIGKALARVGAAWSDVTDIVLTHHHFDHTGGLAESAELASGATVRAGAEDAPEIRFDGRRGVRPLGEGDQVGDLRVLRTPGHTPGHVSLLHEAASLLLIGDLVGSLDGALSFGPSAFTVDPALSRRSLRRMVDLQTDRILFSHGEEVADPNTAIRQLLDRS
;
A
#
# COMPACT_ATOMS: atom_id res chain seq x y z
N MET A 1 -13.57 -16.89 -27.02
CA MET A 1 -12.62 -15.84 -26.56
C MET A 1 -13.15 -15.32 -25.23
N VAL A 2 -12.60 -15.79 -24.11
CA VAL A 2 -12.92 -15.27 -22.79
C VAL A 2 -12.30 -13.87 -22.74
N ARG A 3 -13.10 -12.80 -22.62
CA ARG A 3 -12.59 -11.47 -22.30
C ARG A 3 -11.92 -11.59 -20.94
N ARG A 4 -10.59 -11.57 -20.89
CA ARG A 4 -9.85 -11.31 -19.67
C ARG A 4 -10.38 -9.98 -19.13
N ALA A 5 -11.10 -10.02 -18.01
CA ALA A 5 -11.46 -8.79 -17.33
C ALA A 5 -10.14 -8.11 -16.96
N LEU A 6 -9.92 -6.95 -17.55
CA LEU A 6 -8.72 -6.15 -17.28
C LEU A 6 -8.79 -5.71 -15.81
N MET A 7 -7.78 -6.03 -15.02
CA MET A 7 -7.60 -5.41 -13.73
C MET A 7 -7.50 -3.89 -13.91
N VAL A 8 -8.22 -3.16 -13.08
CA VAL A 8 -8.14 -1.70 -12.98
C VAL A 8 -7.57 -1.35 -11.62
N VAL A 9 -6.55 -0.51 -11.60
CA VAL A 9 -6.03 0.09 -10.36
C VAL A 9 -6.27 1.59 -10.43
N GLU A 10 -6.99 2.08 -9.45
CA GLU A 10 -7.33 3.50 -9.32
C GLU A 10 -6.64 4.07 -8.07
N PRO A 11 -5.67 4.99 -8.22
CA PRO A 11 -5.02 5.65 -7.10
C PRO A 11 -5.95 6.67 -6.45
N VAL A 12 -5.90 6.75 -5.13
CA VAL A 12 -6.55 7.77 -4.32
C VAL A 12 -5.47 8.56 -3.59
N VAL A 13 -5.28 9.81 -3.97
CA VAL A 13 -4.28 10.68 -3.35
C VAL A 13 -4.93 11.43 -2.21
N THR A 14 -4.33 11.33 -1.03
CA THR A 14 -4.73 12.07 0.17
C THR A 14 -3.56 12.84 0.73
N GLN A 15 -3.81 13.73 1.69
CA GLN A 15 -2.76 14.56 2.31
C GLN A 15 -2.53 14.09 3.75
N ALA A 16 -1.28 13.98 4.11
CA ALA A 16 -0.83 13.71 5.48
C ALA A 16 0.13 14.81 5.95
N GLN A 17 0.29 14.91 7.26
CA GLN A 17 1.20 15.88 7.86
C GLN A 17 2.01 15.22 8.97
N VAL A 18 3.33 15.39 8.91
CA VAL A 18 4.22 15.12 10.03
C VAL A 18 4.26 16.40 10.90
N PRO A 19 3.95 16.28 12.19
CA PRO A 19 3.98 17.43 13.08
C PRO A 19 5.40 17.97 13.31
N PRO A 20 5.53 19.25 13.72
CA PRO A 20 6.81 19.83 14.07
C PRO A 20 7.57 18.98 15.10
N GLY A 21 8.89 18.91 14.95
CA GLY A 21 9.78 18.21 15.87
C GLY A 21 10.11 16.76 15.48
N MET A 22 9.39 16.16 14.52
CA MET A 22 9.70 14.78 14.07
C MET A 22 10.71 14.74 12.91
N LEU A 23 10.55 15.61 11.90
CA LEU A 23 11.46 15.71 10.75
C LEU A 23 12.16 17.06 10.65
N GLY A 24 11.88 17.99 11.58
CA GLY A 24 12.41 19.35 11.59
C GLY A 24 11.55 20.26 12.45
N PRO A 25 11.88 21.57 12.51
CA PRO A 25 11.13 22.53 13.33
C PRO A 25 9.73 22.85 12.79
N ASP A 26 9.51 22.67 11.49
CA ASP A 26 8.25 22.97 10.81
C ASP A 26 7.45 21.70 10.50
N PRO A 27 6.11 21.79 10.34
CA PRO A 27 5.30 20.68 9.90
C PRO A 27 5.63 20.33 8.43
N VAL A 28 5.69 19.05 8.10
CA VAL A 28 5.94 18.58 6.73
C VAL A 28 4.65 17.97 6.18
N ASN A 29 4.11 18.57 5.12
CA ASN A 29 2.96 18.03 4.38
C ASN A 29 3.47 17.14 3.25
N PHE A 30 2.78 16.01 3.04
CA PHE A 30 3.12 15.06 1.98
C PHE A 30 1.87 14.34 1.47
N GLU A 31 1.98 13.80 0.26
CA GLU A 31 0.93 12.97 -0.32
C GLU A 31 1.10 11.52 0.11
N VAL A 32 -0.02 10.86 0.40
CA VAL A 32 -0.10 9.42 0.58
C VAL A 32 -1.17 8.86 -0.34
N ARG A 33 -0.88 7.72 -0.95
CA ARG A 33 -1.77 7.04 -1.89
C ARG A 33 -2.27 5.75 -1.29
N CYS A 34 -3.58 5.55 -1.38
CA CYS A 34 -4.20 4.25 -1.29
C CYS A 34 -4.75 3.85 -2.66
N PHE A 35 -5.12 2.59 -2.85
CA PHE A 35 -5.46 2.09 -4.17
C PHE A 35 -6.74 1.25 -4.13
N VAL A 36 -7.64 1.51 -5.08
CA VAL A 36 -8.75 0.61 -5.39
C VAL A 36 -8.31 -0.32 -6.50
N VAL A 37 -8.26 -1.62 -6.22
CA VAL A 37 -7.89 -2.66 -7.18
C VAL A 37 -9.13 -3.49 -7.49
N ALA A 38 -9.64 -3.34 -8.72
CA ALA A 38 -10.81 -4.08 -9.19
C ALA A 38 -10.40 -5.12 -10.25
N GLY A 39 -10.75 -6.37 -10.03
CA GLY A 39 -10.39 -7.46 -10.92
C GLY A 39 -11.36 -8.65 -10.81
N MET A 40 -10.97 -9.79 -11.35
CA MET A 40 -11.80 -11.00 -11.31
C MET A 40 -11.96 -11.56 -9.89
N GLY A 41 -10.99 -11.32 -9.02
CA GLY A 41 -11.00 -11.74 -7.62
C GLY A 41 -11.82 -10.84 -6.68
N GLY A 42 -12.51 -9.82 -7.21
CA GLY A 42 -13.29 -8.85 -6.44
C GLY A 42 -12.66 -7.46 -6.43
N VAL A 43 -13.09 -6.63 -5.48
CA VAL A 43 -12.55 -5.29 -5.26
C VAL A 43 -11.76 -5.28 -3.95
N VAL A 44 -10.48 -4.96 -4.05
CA VAL A 44 -9.57 -4.85 -2.90
C VAL A 44 -9.22 -3.38 -2.71
N LEU A 45 -9.42 -2.85 -1.50
CA LEU A 45 -8.87 -1.56 -1.10
C LEU A 45 -7.51 -1.79 -0.44
N VAL A 46 -6.46 -1.16 -0.96
CA VAL A 46 -5.11 -1.23 -0.42
C VAL A 46 -4.80 0.10 0.26
N ASP A 47 -4.62 0.05 1.56
CA ASP A 47 -4.54 1.17 2.50
C ASP A 47 -5.82 2.02 2.54
N THR A 48 -5.93 2.89 3.51
CA THR A 48 -7.13 3.70 3.74
C THR A 48 -6.83 5.19 3.87
N GLY A 49 -5.57 5.58 3.73
CA GLY A 49 -5.15 6.96 3.85
C GLY A 49 -5.32 7.52 5.27
N THR A 50 -5.45 8.83 5.33
CA THR A 50 -5.70 9.60 6.56
C THR A 50 -7.20 9.64 6.90
N PRO A 51 -7.60 10.06 8.12
CA PRO A 51 -9.01 10.27 8.44
C PRO A 51 -9.72 11.19 7.43
N GLY A 52 -10.94 10.84 7.04
CA GLY A 52 -11.73 11.55 6.03
C GLY A 52 -11.42 11.15 4.58
N SER A 53 -10.55 10.16 4.34
CA SER A 53 -10.23 9.68 2.98
C SER A 53 -11.40 8.94 2.31
N ALA A 54 -12.41 8.51 3.04
CA ALA A 54 -13.50 7.68 2.52
C ALA A 54 -14.28 8.34 1.38
N GLU A 55 -14.46 9.67 1.37
CA GLU A 55 -15.10 10.35 0.25
C GLU A 55 -14.29 10.19 -1.05
N ALA A 56 -12.97 10.37 -0.98
CA ALA A 56 -12.08 10.21 -2.14
C ALA A 56 -12.03 8.75 -2.61
N ILE A 57 -11.99 7.79 -1.67
CA ILE A 57 -12.05 6.35 -1.97
C ILE A 57 -13.38 6.00 -2.63
N GLY A 58 -14.51 6.51 -2.12
CA GLY A 58 -15.84 6.29 -2.73
C GLY A 58 -15.93 6.79 -4.17
N LYS A 59 -15.30 7.95 -4.47
CA LYS A 59 -15.18 8.46 -5.84
C LYS A 59 -14.32 7.55 -6.72
N ALA A 60 -13.24 6.98 -6.18
CA ALA A 60 -12.39 6.04 -6.91
C ALA A 60 -13.11 4.71 -7.17
N LEU A 61 -13.85 4.19 -6.20
CA LEU A 61 -14.72 3.02 -6.41
C LEU A 61 -15.70 3.27 -7.55
N ALA A 62 -16.37 4.42 -7.57
CA ALA A 62 -17.31 4.76 -8.64
C ALA A 62 -16.63 4.84 -10.02
N ARG A 63 -15.38 5.33 -10.11
CA ARG A 63 -14.61 5.37 -11.38
C ARG A 63 -14.31 3.98 -11.93
N VAL A 64 -14.14 2.98 -11.08
CA VAL A 64 -13.96 1.58 -11.51
C VAL A 64 -15.28 0.83 -11.65
N GLY A 65 -16.42 1.51 -11.46
CA GLY A 65 -17.75 0.91 -11.58
C GLY A 65 -18.17 0.09 -10.36
N ALA A 66 -17.58 0.34 -9.20
CA ALA A 66 -17.84 -0.37 -7.96
C ALA A 66 -18.42 0.56 -6.87
N ALA A 67 -18.95 -0.04 -5.82
CA ALA A 67 -19.43 0.61 -4.60
C ALA A 67 -18.72 0.02 -3.38
N TRP A 68 -18.89 0.63 -2.21
CA TRP A 68 -18.34 0.11 -0.95
C TRP A 68 -18.80 -1.31 -0.63
N SER A 69 -20.02 -1.68 -1.04
CA SER A 69 -20.55 -3.05 -0.86
C SER A 69 -19.81 -4.10 -1.70
N ASP A 70 -19.08 -3.71 -2.74
CA ASP A 70 -18.33 -4.61 -3.60
C ASP A 70 -16.90 -4.86 -3.08
N VAL A 71 -16.45 -4.06 -2.10
CA VAL A 71 -15.13 -4.25 -1.47
C VAL A 71 -15.15 -5.54 -0.64
N THR A 72 -14.33 -6.51 -1.06
CA THR A 72 -14.21 -7.82 -0.38
C THR A 72 -13.15 -7.82 0.70
N ASP A 73 -12.09 -7.04 0.49
CA ASP A 73 -10.95 -6.98 1.40
C ASP A 73 -10.40 -5.55 1.48
N ILE A 74 -9.98 -5.15 2.69
CA ILE A 74 -9.16 -3.99 2.96
C ILE A 74 -7.80 -4.51 3.41
N VAL A 75 -6.77 -4.31 2.61
CA VAL A 75 -5.41 -4.72 2.91
C VAL A 75 -4.61 -3.51 3.33
N LEU A 76 -4.04 -3.56 4.54
CA LEU A 76 -3.14 -2.53 5.03
C LEU A 76 -1.71 -2.99 4.80
N THR A 77 -0.94 -2.20 4.07
CA THR A 77 0.46 -2.52 3.76
C THR A 77 1.29 -2.58 5.03
N HIS A 78 0.99 -1.68 6.00
CA HIS A 78 1.60 -1.64 7.32
C HIS A 78 0.75 -0.80 8.31
N HIS A 79 1.22 -0.63 9.56
CA HIS A 79 0.42 -0.05 10.64
C HIS A 79 0.51 1.47 10.79
N HIS A 80 1.28 2.21 9.99
CA HIS A 80 1.41 3.65 10.15
C HIS A 80 0.10 4.40 9.88
N PHE A 81 -0.04 5.55 10.55
CA PHE A 81 -1.31 6.29 10.62
C PHE A 81 -1.79 6.82 9.26
N ASP A 82 -0.91 7.22 8.40
CA ASP A 82 -1.24 7.70 7.05
C ASP A 82 -1.73 6.58 6.10
N HIS A 83 -1.58 5.32 6.49
CA HIS A 83 -2.14 4.14 5.81
C HIS A 83 -3.41 3.60 6.48
N THR A 84 -3.51 3.78 7.79
CA THR A 84 -4.59 3.19 8.61
C THR A 84 -5.60 4.21 9.13
N GLY A 85 -5.34 5.50 8.99
CA GLY A 85 -6.14 6.57 9.61
C GLY A 85 -7.60 6.62 9.13
N GLY A 86 -7.89 6.22 7.89
CA GLY A 86 -9.23 6.11 7.33
C GLY A 86 -9.91 4.76 7.56
N LEU A 87 -9.25 3.82 8.29
CA LEU A 87 -9.72 2.43 8.39
C LEU A 87 -11.10 2.29 9.04
N ALA A 88 -11.35 3.00 10.14
CA ALA A 88 -12.63 2.88 10.85
C ALA A 88 -13.82 3.22 9.95
N GLU A 89 -13.73 4.34 9.24
CA GLU A 89 -14.75 4.80 8.31
C GLU A 89 -14.88 3.87 7.10
N SER A 90 -13.75 3.45 6.51
CA SER A 90 -13.72 2.53 5.37
C SER A 90 -14.32 1.16 5.73
N ALA A 91 -14.02 0.63 6.92
CA ALA A 91 -14.54 -0.66 7.38
C ALA A 91 -16.04 -0.59 7.72
N GLU A 92 -16.56 0.55 8.16
CA GLU A 92 -18.00 0.78 8.36
C GLU A 92 -18.72 0.76 7.01
N LEU A 93 -18.24 1.53 6.03
CA LEU A 93 -18.81 1.62 4.69
C LEU A 93 -18.73 0.30 3.92
N ALA A 94 -17.57 -0.39 4.00
CA ALA A 94 -17.34 -1.72 3.44
C ALA A 94 -17.62 -2.82 4.48
N SER A 95 -18.81 -2.82 5.09
CA SER A 95 -19.14 -3.68 6.23
C SER A 95 -19.03 -5.18 5.96
N GLY A 96 -19.01 -5.60 4.68
CA GLY A 96 -18.76 -6.97 4.22
C GLY A 96 -17.28 -7.34 4.11
N ALA A 97 -16.39 -6.36 4.04
CA ALA A 97 -14.97 -6.58 3.78
C ALA A 97 -14.24 -7.25 4.95
N THR A 98 -13.21 -8.02 4.61
CA THR A 98 -12.23 -8.53 5.59
C THR A 98 -11.07 -7.56 5.68
N VAL A 99 -10.73 -7.07 6.88
CA VAL A 99 -9.53 -6.25 7.10
C VAL A 99 -8.33 -7.17 7.32
N ARG A 100 -7.24 -6.91 6.59
CA ARG A 100 -6.02 -7.71 6.59
C ARG A 100 -4.77 -6.84 6.72
N ALA A 101 -3.73 -7.37 7.36
CA ALA A 101 -2.39 -6.77 7.39
C ALA A 101 -1.33 -7.85 7.62
N GLY A 102 -0.07 -7.52 7.41
CA GLY A 102 1.02 -8.44 7.74
C GLY A 102 0.98 -8.89 9.20
N ALA A 103 1.37 -10.14 9.44
CA ALA A 103 1.13 -10.81 10.73
C ALA A 103 1.70 -10.06 11.94
N GLU A 104 2.86 -9.41 11.79
CA GLU A 104 3.51 -8.67 12.86
C GLU A 104 2.91 -7.28 13.10
N ASP A 105 2.28 -6.68 12.08
CA ASP A 105 1.62 -5.37 12.19
C ASP A 105 0.14 -5.49 12.60
N ALA A 106 -0.52 -6.60 12.29
CA ALA A 106 -1.94 -6.79 12.58
C ALA A 106 -2.33 -6.52 14.05
N PRO A 107 -1.52 -6.91 15.08
CA PRO A 107 -1.81 -6.60 16.48
C PRO A 107 -1.72 -5.11 16.85
N GLU A 108 -0.95 -4.34 16.06
CA GLU A 108 -0.72 -2.90 16.30
C GLU A 108 -1.84 -2.03 15.71
N ILE A 109 -2.58 -2.57 14.72
CA ILE A 109 -3.66 -1.85 14.05
C ILE A 109 -4.91 -1.87 14.92
N ARG A 110 -5.33 -0.67 15.33
CA ARG A 110 -6.51 -0.48 16.15
C ARG A 110 -7.57 0.27 15.35
N PHE A 111 -8.73 -0.31 15.23
CA PHE A 111 -9.91 0.37 14.73
C PHE A 111 -11.12 -0.12 15.53
N ASP A 112 -12.11 0.73 15.67
CA ASP A 112 -13.33 0.41 16.42
C ASP A 112 -14.25 -0.49 15.59
N GLY A 113 -13.72 -1.65 15.21
CA GLY A 113 -14.40 -2.66 14.41
C GLY A 113 -14.64 -3.93 15.21
N ARG A 114 -15.84 -4.47 15.13
CA ARG A 114 -16.21 -5.76 15.75
C ARG A 114 -15.45 -6.95 15.15
N ARG A 115 -14.67 -6.72 14.08
CA ARG A 115 -13.88 -7.72 13.37
C ARG A 115 -12.40 -7.35 13.51
N GLY A 116 -11.62 -8.26 14.04
CA GLY A 116 -10.18 -8.07 14.14
C GLY A 116 -9.49 -8.03 12.77
N VAL A 117 -8.26 -7.55 12.74
CA VAL A 117 -7.39 -7.60 11.55
C VAL A 117 -6.91 -9.05 11.37
N ARG A 118 -7.13 -9.61 10.18
CA ARG A 118 -6.63 -10.96 9.83
C ARG A 118 -5.18 -10.88 9.37
N PRO A 119 -4.29 -11.68 9.94
CA PRO A 119 -2.89 -11.67 9.54
C PRO A 119 -2.70 -12.22 8.12
N LEU A 120 -1.74 -11.65 7.41
CA LEU A 120 -1.24 -12.09 6.11
C LEU A 120 0.18 -12.62 6.23
N GLY A 121 0.46 -13.70 5.50
CA GLY A 121 1.77 -14.30 5.35
C GLY A 121 2.33 -14.19 3.93
N GLU A 122 3.58 -14.63 3.75
CA GLU A 122 4.22 -14.72 2.43
C GLU A 122 3.43 -15.65 1.51
N GLY A 123 3.10 -15.17 0.32
CA GLY A 123 2.42 -15.94 -0.72
C GLY A 123 0.90 -16.03 -0.59
N ASP A 124 0.29 -15.47 0.47
CA ASP A 124 -1.16 -15.41 0.58
C ASP A 124 -1.77 -14.69 -0.61
N GLN A 125 -3.02 -15.05 -0.95
CA GLN A 125 -3.79 -14.43 -2.02
C GLN A 125 -4.92 -13.59 -1.45
N VAL A 126 -5.05 -12.35 -1.96
CA VAL A 126 -6.19 -11.47 -1.67
C VAL A 126 -6.71 -10.91 -3.00
N GLY A 127 -7.88 -11.37 -3.43
CA GLY A 127 -8.34 -11.13 -4.78
C GLY A 127 -7.33 -11.68 -5.80
N ASP A 128 -6.90 -10.82 -6.73
CA ASP A 128 -5.89 -11.17 -7.74
C ASP A 128 -4.45 -10.79 -7.31
N LEU A 129 -4.27 -10.38 -6.04
CA LEU A 129 -2.99 -9.90 -5.50
C LEU A 129 -2.31 -10.98 -4.65
N ARG A 130 -1.04 -11.24 -4.92
CA ARG A 130 -0.17 -12.09 -4.09
C ARG A 130 0.60 -11.24 -3.08
N VAL A 131 0.55 -11.64 -1.82
CA VAL A 131 1.24 -10.99 -0.72
C VAL A 131 2.73 -11.33 -0.75
N LEU A 132 3.57 -10.33 -0.67
CA LEU A 132 5.01 -10.41 -0.49
C LEU A 132 5.36 -9.77 0.85
N ARG A 133 5.94 -10.53 1.78
CA ARG A 133 6.45 -9.93 3.01
C ARG A 133 7.70 -9.11 2.70
N THR A 134 7.64 -7.84 3.02
CA THR A 134 8.71 -6.86 2.78
C THR A 134 9.07 -6.10 4.06
N PRO A 135 9.44 -6.82 5.14
CA PRO A 135 9.70 -6.20 6.44
C PRO A 135 10.89 -5.25 6.39
N GLY A 136 10.90 -4.30 7.34
CA GLY A 136 11.98 -3.35 7.58
C GLY A 136 11.47 -1.95 7.85
N HIS A 137 10.59 -1.39 7.00
CA HIS A 137 9.88 -0.15 7.31
C HIS A 137 9.05 -0.36 8.58
N THR A 138 8.18 -1.36 8.59
CA THR A 138 7.64 -1.97 9.80
C THR A 138 7.96 -3.47 9.83
N PRO A 139 7.81 -4.16 10.98
CA PRO A 139 8.05 -5.61 11.06
C PRO A 139 7.09 -6.42 10.19
N GLY A 140 5.83 -5.98 10.06
CA GLY A 140 4.78 -6.66 9.32
C GLY A 140 4.52 -6.07 7.94
N HIS A 141 5.37 -5.18 7.42
CA HIS A 141 5.16 -4.56 6.13
C HIS A 141 5.00 -5.59 5.01
N VAL A 142 4.01 -5.39 4.13
CA VAL A 142 3.75 -6.22 2.96
C VAL A 142 3.66 -5.37 1.70
N SER A 143 4.12 -5.94 0.59
CA SER A 143 3.88 -5.45 -0.77
C SER A 143 2.92 -6.41 -1.48
N LEU A 144 2.21 -5.96 -2.51
CA LEU A 144 1.20 -6.74 -3.20
C LEU A 144 1.52 -6.83 -4.69
N LEU A 145 1.66 -8.05 -5.20
CA LEU A 145 2.00 -8.32 -6.59
C LEU A 145 0.80 -8.82 -7.37
N HIS A 146 0.45 -8.14 -8.45
CA HIS A 146 -0.45 -8.67 -9.47
C HIS A 146 0.37 -9.25 -10.62
N GLU A 147 0.57 -10.57 -10.61
CA GLU A 147 1.47 -11.25 -11.56
C GLU A 147 1.03 -11.09 -13.02
N ALA A 148 -0.26 -11.27 -13.31
CA ALA A 148 -0.75 -11.20 -14.70
C ALA A 148 -0.67 -9.79 -15.33
N ALA A 149 -0.60 -8.73 -14.51
CA ALA A 149 -0.42 -7.35 -14.96
C ALA A 149 1.01 -6.85 -14.79
N SER A 150 1.91 -7.67 -14.26
CA SER A 150 3.30 -7.29 -13.97
C SER A 150 3.39 -6.00 -13.12
N LEU A 151 2.50 -5.88 -12.13
CA LEU A 151 2.31 -4.68 -11.30
C LEU A 151 2.60 -4.99 -9.84
N LEU A 152 3.39 -4.15 -9.20
CA LEU A 152 3.71 -4.20 -7.77
C LEU A 152 3.18 -2.95 -7.06
N LEU A 153 2.34 -3.13 -6.03
CA LEU A 153 2.04 -2.11 -5.03
C LEU A 153 3.05 -2.30 -3.90
N ILE A 154 4.01 -1.39 -3.80
CA ILE A 154 5.21 -1.63 -2.99
C ILE A 154 5.08 -1.12 -1.55
N GLY A 155 4.05 -0.33 -1.24
CA GLY A 155 3.90 0.32 0.06
C GLY A 155 5.04 1.30 0.34
N ASP A 156 5.48 1.33 1.59
CA ASP A 156 6.54 2.21 2.09
C ASP A 156 7.92 1.56 2.14
N LEU A 157 8.08 0.43 1.42
CA LEU A 157 9.41 -0.16 1.27
C LEU A 157 10.37 0.85 0.62
N VAL A 158 9.86 1.60 -0.36
CA VAL A 158 10.48 2.79 -0.98
C VAL A 158 9.39 3.74 -1.47
N GLY A 159 9.72 5.02 -1.56
CA GLY A 159 8.93 6.04 -2.23
C GLY A 159 9.62 6.56 -3.49
N SER A 160 8.90 7.40 -4.24
CA SER A 160 9.43 8.14 -5.40
C SER A 160 9.39 9.65 -5.09
N LEU A 161 10.53 10.29 -5.17
CA LEU A 161 10.67 11.73 -4.99
C LEU A 161 11.37 12.31 -6.21
N ASP A 162 10.74 13.25 -6.89
CA ASP A 162 11.27 13.90 -8.11
C ASP A 162 11.74 12.90 -9.18
N GLY A 163 11.02 11.78 -9.33
CA GLY A 163 11.33 10.73 -10.30
C GLY A 163 12.46 9.78 -9.90
N ALA A 164 12.99 9.91 -8.70
CA ALA A 164 14.01 9.02 -8.15
C ALA A 164 13.47 8.24 -6.95
N LEU A 165 13.85 6.97 -6.82
CA LEU A 165 13.49 6.17 -5.66
C LEU A 165 14.33 6.55 -4.45
N SER A 166 13.69 6.54 -3.28
CA SER A 166 14.33 6.73 -1.98
C SER A 166 13.71 5.81 -0.93
N PHE A 167 14.52 5.38 0.04
CA PHE A 167 13.97 4.83 1.28
C PHE A 167 13.31 5.95 2.08
N GLY A 168 12.26 5.62 2.81
CA GLY A 168 11.60 6.55 3.70
C GLY A 168 12.55 7.10 4.79
N PRO A 169 12.17 8.19 5.49
CA PRO A 169 12.96 8.74 6.58
C PRO A 169 13.27 7.69 7.65
N SER A 170 14.51 7.68 8.15
CA SER A 170 14.94 6.73 9.18
C SER A 170 14.14 6.83 10.48
N ALA A 171 13.54 8.00 10.75
CA ALA A 171 12.66 8.21 11.90
C ALA A 171 11.38 7.33 11.85
N PHE A 172 10.98 6.89 10.66
CA PHE A 172 9.79 6.05 10.45
C PHE A 172 10.12 4.63 10.00
N THR A 173 11.41 4.27 9.92
CA THR A 173 11.84 2.93 9.48
C THR A 173 12.50 2.19 10.64
N VAL A 174 11.89 1.06 11.04
CA VAL A 174 12.34 0.27 12.21
C VAL A 174 13.70 -0.38 11.96
N ASP A 175 13.88 -0.99 10.78
CA ASP A 175 15.15 -1.66 10.38
C ASP A 175 15.48 -1.31 8.92
N PRO A 176 16.27 -0.24 8.69
CA PRO A 176 16.68 0.14 7.34
C PRO A 176 17.48 -0.94 6.59
N ALA A 177 18.27 -1.74 7.32
CA ALA A 177 19.04 -2.81 6.71
C ALA A 177 18.13 -3.96 6.24
N LEU A 178 17.07 -4.25 6.98
CA LEU A 178 16.04 -5.22 6.58
C LEU A 178 15.21 -4.72 5.40
N SER A 179 14.79 -3.42 5.41
CA SER A 179 14.12 -2.79 4.25
C SER A 179 14.94 -2.97 2.97
N ARG A 180 16.25 -2.74 3.07
CA ARG A 180 17.16 -2.92 1.93
C ARG A 180 17.23 -4.37 1.46
N ARG A 181 17.24 -5.35 2.39
CA ARG A 181 17.20 -6.79 2.03
C ARG A 181 15.86 -7.14 1.37
N SER A 182 14.76 -6.59 1.87
CA SER A 182 13.43 -6.76 1.28
C SER A 182 13.39 -6.19 -0.14
N LEU A 183 13.93 -4.99 -0.35
CA LEU A 183 13.99 -4.37 -1.68
C LEU A 183 14.82 -5.18 -2.69
N ARG A 184 15.94 -5.80 -2.25
CA ARG A 184 16.74 -6.65 -3.15
C ARG A 184 15.94 -7.82 -3.71
N ARG A 185 15.02 -8.39 -2.94
CA ARG A 185 14.14 -9.48 -3.42
C ARG A 185 13.20 -9.01 -4.53
N MET A 186 12.86 -7.71 -4.56
CA MET A 186 11.95 -7.15 -5.57
C MET A 186 12.62 -7.02 -6.95
N VAL A 187 13.95 -6.93 -7.01
CA VAL A 187 14.70 -6.87 -8.28
C VAL A 187 14.41 -8.09 -9.16
N ASP A 188 14.26 -9.27 -8.56
CA ASP A 188 14.06 -10.53 -9.29
C ASP A 188 12.65 -10.67 -9.87
N LEU A 189 11.68 -9.86 -9.40
CA LEU A 189 10.30 -9.89 -9.89
C LEU A 189 10.16 -9.32 -11.29
N GLN A 190 11.04 -8.39 -11.69
CA GLN A 190 11.04 -7.70 -12.98
C GLN A 190 9.65 -7.20 -13.40
N THR A 191 9.00 -6.47 -12.49
CA THR A 191 7.69 -5.90 -12.72
C THR A 191 7.75 -4.73 -13.71
N ASP A 192 6.75 -4.62 -14.59
CA ASP A 192 6.67 -3.53 -15.56
C ASP A 192 6.29 -2.20 -14.91
N ARG A 193 5.52 -2.26 -13.82
CA ARG A 193 5.02 -1.10 -13.09
C ARG A 193 5.16 -1.30 -11.58
N ILE A 194 5.51 -0.21 -10.90
CA ILE A 194 5.49 -0.15 -9.43
C ILE A 194 4.71 1.09 -9.01
N LEU A 195 3.72 0.89 -8.14
CA LEU A 195 2.93 1.94 -7.51
C LEU A 195 3.42 2.16 -6.08
N PHE A 196 3.65 3.40 -5.75
CA PHE A 196 4.19 3.85 -4.47
C PHE A 196 3.08 4.49 -3.63
N SER A 197 3.12 4.27 -2.32
CA SER A 197 2.27 5.02 -1.40
C SER A 197 2.71 6.49 -1.32
N HIS A 198 3.99 6.76 -1.53
CA HIS A 198 4.54 8.12 -1.58
C HIS A 198 5.27 8.36 -2.90
N GLY A 199 4.74 9.29 -3.70
CA GLY A 199 5.33 9.71 -4.98
C GLY A 199 4.71 9.07 -6.22
N GLU A 200 5.16 9.51 -7.38
CA GLU A 200 4.66 9.10 -8.69
C GLU A 200 5.37 7.84 -9.21
N GLU A 201 4.74 7.16 -10.17
CA GLU A 201 5.38 6.07 -10.90
C GLU A 201 6.67 6.54 -11.57
N VAL A 202 7.66 5.66 -11.65
CA VAL A 202 8.91 5.89 -12.38
C VAL A 202 8.92 5.07 -13.67
N ALA A 203 9.52 5.62 -14.72
CA ALA A 203 9.46 5.03 -16.07
C ALA A 203 10.13 3.64 -16.17
N ASP A 204 11.22 3.42 -15.44
CA ASP A 204 11.96 2.14 -15.39
C ASP A 204 12.20 1.75 -13.93
N PRO A 205 11.19 1.11 -13.28
CA PRO A 205 11.28 0.80 -11.87
C PRO A 205 12.40 -0.19 -11.55
N ASN A 206 12.71 -1.13 -12.43
CA ASN A 206 13.76 -2.12 -12.21
C ASN A 206 15.16 -1.49 -12.18
N THR A 207 15.44 -0.58 -13.11
CA THR A 207 16.68 0.20 -13.10
C THR A 207 16.74 1.14 -11.91
N ALA A 208 15.63 1.80 -11.56
CA ALA A 208 15.58 2.69 -10.41
C ALA A 208 15.86 1.96 -9.08
N ILE A 209 15.31 0.75 -8.88
CA ILE A 209 15.61 -0.09 -7.70
C ILE A 209 17.11 -0.45 -7.64
N ARG A 210 17.70 -0.89 -8.75
CA ARG A 210 19.14 -1.21 -8.78
C ARG A 210 19.99 0.01 -8.43
N GLN A 211 19.70 1.17 -9.03
CA GLN A 211 20.40 2.42 -8.74
C GLN A 211 20.28 2.82 -7.26
N LEU A 212 19.10 2.66 -6.64
CA LEU A 212 18.93 2.93 -5.22
C LEU A 212 19.77 1.97 -4.36
N LEU A 213 19.77 0.68 -4.71
CA LEU A 213 20.56 -0.33 -3.99
C LEU A 213 22.08 -0.12 -4.10
N ASP A 214 22.56 0.45 -5.21
CA ASP A 214 23.99 0.70 -5.44
C ASP A 214 24.49 1.97 -4.73
N ARG A 215 23.62 2.95 -4.47
CA ARG A 215 23.98 4.24 -3.84
C ARG A 215 24.07 4.20 -2.31
N SER A 216 23.56 3.18 -1.70
CA SER A 216 23.30 3.18 -0.24
C SER A 216 24.07 2.10 0.52
#